data_bdd4c158301501a249c359ee6bf5dbc6
#
_entry.id   bdd4c158301501a249c359ee6bf5dbc6
#
_cell.length_a   1.000
_cell.length_b   1.000
_cell.length_c   1.000
_cell.angle_alpha   90.00
_cell.angle_beta   90.00
_cell.angle_gamma   90.00
#
_symmetry.space_group_name_H-M   'P 1'
#
loop_
_entity.id
_entity.type
_entity.pdbx_description
1 polymer ?
#
loop_
_entity_poly.entity_id
_entity_poly.type
_entity_poly.pdbx_seq_one_letter_code
_entity_poly.pdbx_strand_id
1 'polypeptide(L)'
;MKSVSDLGDLSGKRVLIRCDLNVPLDGQTITDDGRIRASLPTLNELRDRGAKIIVLAHLGRPKGQANPKYSLAPAAQRLSELLGAEVKLAQDVVGESAQGVVSSLADGEVGMLENVRYEPGEESKDDSERGALADRYAAFGDVFVSDGFGVVHRKQASVYDVAKRLPSAAGELVKAEVEVLGQLTEAPPRPYVVVLGGAKVSDKLAVIANLIKIADTLVIGGGMAFTFLASEGYEVGKSLLEADQIKTVRRYLNDAASGGKQIVLPSDIVVAPEVAADAQPSVVPANAIPADQFGLDVGPDSARVFAGVIRHAKTVFWNGPMGIAEWDSFAGGTKAVAQALTEVNGLTVVGGGDSAAVIRDLGFRDDQFGHISTGGGASLEYLEGKTLPGLAVLDEGA
;
A
#
# COMPACT_ATOMS: atom_id res chain seq x y z
N MET A 1 -17.30 11.20 -5.43
CA MET A 1 -15.99 11.44 -6.08
C MET A 1 -16.14 11.34 -7.58
N LYS A 2 -15.74 12.40 -8.32
CA LYS A 2 -15.80 12.43 -9.79
C LYS A 2 -14.81 11.44 -10.40
N SER A 3 -15.17 10.86 -11.54
CA SER A 3 -14.33 9.99 -12.36
C SER A 3 -13.79 10.74 -13.59
N VAL A 4 -12.88 10.12 -14.34
CA VAL A 4 -12.35 10.70 -15.58
C VAL A 4 -13.48 11.03 -16.58
N SER A 5 -14.54 10.21 -16.63
CA SER A 5 -15.69 10.46 -17.50
C SER A 5 -16.44 11.76 -17.19
N ASP A 6 -16.40 12.22 -15.94
CA ASP A 6 -17.06 13.46 -15.52
C ASP A 6 -16.30 14.74 -15.93
N LEU A 7 -15.08 14.61 -16.45
CA LEU A 7 -14.28 15.73 -16.95
C LEU A 7 -14.66 16.20 -18.35
N GLY A 8 -15.63 15.55 -18.99
CA GLY A 8 -16.11 15.91 -20.31
C GLY A 8 -15.17 15.51 -21.45
N ASP A 9 -15.14 16.29 -22.53
CA ASP A 9 -14.24 16.04 -23.65
C ASP A 9 -12.80 16.37 -23.29
N LEU A 10 -11.90 15.40 -23.46
CA LEU A 10 -10.47 15.52 -23.17
C LEU A 10 -9.59 15.63 -24.41
N SER A 11 -10.18 15.55 -25.62
CA SER A 11 -9.43 15.64 -26.86
C SER A 11 -8.63 16.95 -26.93
N GLY A 12 -7.33 16.85 -27.11
CA GLY A 12 -6.41 17.99 -27.16
C GLY A 12 -6.16 18.71 -25.84
N LYS A 13 -6.86 18.32 -24.74
CA LYS A 13 -6.64 18.91 -23.42
C LYS A 13 -5.37 18.35 -22.77
N ARG A 14 -4.70 19.22 -22.02
CA ARG A 14 -3.55 18.83 -21.19
C ARG A 14 -4.06 18.29 -19.87
N VAL A 15 -3.81 17.01 -19.63
CA VAL A 15 -4.24 16.29 -18.41
C VAL A 15 -3.02 16.05 -17.55
N LEU A 16 -2.97 16.70 -16.38
CA LEU A 16 -2.03 16.34 -15.33
C LEU A 16 -2.55 15.09 -14.63
N ILE A 17 -1.71 14.08 -14.51
CA ILE A 17 -2.05 12.86 -13.77
C ILE A 17 -0.99 12.57 -12.71
N ARG A 18 -1.42 12.41 -11.45
CA ARG A 18 -0.54 11.98 -10.36
C ARG A 18 -0.58 10.47 -10.25
N CYS A 19 0.51 9.83 -10.61
CA CYS A 19 0.71 8.38 -10.46
C CYS A 19 1.60 8.09 -9.24
N ASP A 20 1.54 6.88 -8.73
CA ASP A 20 2.51 6.32 -7.79
C ASP A 20 3.45 5.38 -8.56
N LEU A 21 4.61 5.87 -8.90
CA LEU A 21 5.66 5.14 -9.61
C LEU A 21 6.88 4.88 -8.72
N ASN A 22 6.69 4.89 -7.40
CA ASN A 22 7.73 4.65 -6.42
C ASN A 22 8.05 3.14 -6.33
N VAL A 23 8.67 2.64 -7.37
CA VAL A 23 9.04 1.23 -7.51
C VAL A 23 10.37 0.91 -6.82
N PRO A 24 10.57 -0.32 -6.33
CA PRO A 24 11.86 -0.75 -5.81
C PRO A 24 12.88 -0.89 -6.93
N LEU A 25 14.11 -0.42 -6.65
CA LEU A 25 15.24 -0.47 -7.57
C LEU A 25 16.42 -1.20 -6.95
N ASP A 26 17.09 -2.01 -7.77
CA ASP A 26 18.47 -2.44 -7.55
C ASP A 26 19.36 -1.70 -8.54
N GLY A 27 20.11 -0.70 -8.08
CA GLY A 27 20.78 0.27 -8.94
C GLY A 27 19.79 1.05 -9.82
N GLN A 28 19.78 0.77 -11.11
CA GLN A 28 18.83 1.31 -12.09
C GLN A 28 17.80 0.28 -12.57
N THR A 29 17.84 -0.93 -12.03
CA THR A 29 16.95 -2.01 -12.43
C THR A 29 15.72 -2.04 -11.53
N ILE A 30 14.54 -1.99 -12.14
CA ILE A 30 13.26 -2.14 -11.41
C ILE A 30 13.09 -3.62 -11.04
N THR A 31 12.95 -3.91 -9.75
CA THR A 31 12.75 -5.28 -9.25
C THR A 31 11.28 -5.69 -9.15
N ASP A 32 10.37 -4.72 -9.05
CA ASP A 32 8.92 -4.94 -9.12
C ASP A 32 8.27 -3.74 -9.82
N ASP A 33 7.55 -3.98 -10.92
CA ASP A 33 6.87 -2.96 -11.72
C ASP A 33 5.36 -2.85 -11.46
N GLY A 34 4.86 -3.50 -10.41
CA GLY A 34 3.42 -3.58 -10.11
C GLY A 34 2.73 -2.23 -10.04
N ARG A 35 3.38 -1.21 -9.45
CA ARG A 35 2.84 0.16 -9.38
C ARG A 35 2.73 0.84 -10.75
N ILE A 36 3.70 0.60 -11.63
CA ILE A 36 3.65 1.13 -13.00
C ILE A 36 2.50 0.48 -13.76
N ARG A 37 2.35 -0.85 -13.66
CA ARG A 37 1.26 -1.58 -14.29
C ARG A 37 -0.11 -1.12 -13.79
N ALA A 38 -0.23 -0.81 -12.51
CA ALA A 38 -1.46 -0.32 -11.92
C ALA A 38 -1.93 1.05 -12.47
N SER A 39 -1.02 1.84 -13.04
CA SER A 39 -1.33 3.13 -13.68
C SER A 39 -1.84 2.99 -15.13
N LEU A 40 -1.64 1.84 -15.78
CA LEU A 40 -1.92 1.66 -17.20
C LEU A 40 -3.40 1.85 -17.56
N PRO A 41 -4.40 1.35 -16.80
CA PRO A 41 -5.81 1.53 -17.15
C PRO A 41 -6.18 2.99 -17.35
N THR A 42 -5.85 3.87 -16.40
CA THR A 42 -6.13 5.29 -16.48
C THR A 42 -5.34 5.97 -17.61
N LEU A 43 -4.07 5.66 -17.75
CA LEU A 43 -3.23 6.24 -18.81
C LEU A 43 -3.74 5.84 -20.21
N ASN A 44 -4.15 4.60 -20.42
CA ASN A 44 -4.72 4.15 -21.68
C ASN A 44 -6.08 4.82 -21.95
N GLU A 45 -6.96 4.94 -20.95
CA GLU A 45 -8.21 5.67 -21.10
C GLU A 45 -7.98 7.11 -21.55
N LEU A 46 -7.05 7.83 -20.93
CA LEU A 46 -6.72 9.20 -21.30
C LEU A 46 -6.15 9.30 -22.72
N ARG A 47 -5.29 8.35 -23.12
CA ARG A 47 -4.74 8.27 -24.48
C ARG A 47 -5.84 8.04 -25.52
N ASP A 48 -6.73 7.09 -25.26
CA ASP A 48 -7.83 6.75 -26.16
C ASP A 48 -8.82 7.92 -26.34
N ARG A 49 -8.88 8.81 -25.34
CA ARG A 49 -9.68 10.06 -25.39
C ARG A 49 -8.94 11.23 -26.02
N GLY A 50 -7.74 11.02 -26.55
CA GLY A 50 -6.96 12.04 -27.24
C GLY A 50 -6.38 13.12 -26.34
N ALA A 51 -6.20 12.86 -25.06
CA ALA A 51 -5.59 13.79 -24.12
C ALA A 51 -4.07 13.92 -24.36
N LYS A 52 -3.52 15.09 -24.03
CA LYS A 52 -2.06 15.31 -23.88
C LYS A 52 -1.74 15.06 -22.42
N ILE A 53 -1.02 13.99 -22.12
CA ILE A 53 -0.87 13.48 -20.76
C ILE A 53 0.45 13.92 -20.15
N ILE A 54 0.41 14.51 -18.97
CA ILE A 54 1.60 14.93 -18.20
C ILE A 54 1.59 14.18 -16.87
N VAL A 55 2.51 13.24 -16.70
CA VAL A 55 2.64 12.42 -15.51
C VAL A 55 3.47 13.13 -14.45
N LEU A 56 2.91 13.20 -13.24
CA LEU A 56 3.55 13.63 -12.01
C LEU A 56 3.78 12.40 -11.13
N ALA A 57 5.00 12.17 -10.71
CA ALA A 57 5.33 11.04 -9.85
C ALA A 57 6.55 11.33 -8.96
N HIS A 58 6.74 10.53 -7.93
CA HIS A 58 7.92 10.57 -7.08
C HIS A 58 8.64 9.22 -7.07
N LEU A 59 9.90 9.25 -6.67
CA LEU A 59 10.73 8.09 -6.42
C LEU A 59 11.63 8.37 -5.21
N GLY A 60 11.55 7.51 -4.20
CA GLY A 60 12.39 7.63 -3.01
C GLY A 60 12.21 8.93 -2.23
N ARG A 61 13.27 9.35 -1.56
CA ARG A 61 13.28 10.53 -0.68
C ARG A 61 14.47 11.44 -0.95
N PRO A 62 14.45 12.23 -2.02
CA PRO A 62 15.55 13.14 -2.40
C PRO A 62 15.61 14.41 -1.52
N LYS A 63 14.62 14.66 -0.67
CA LYS A 63 14.59 15.77 0.32
C LYS A 63 14.68 17.16 -0.32
N GLY A 64 13.96 17.40 -1.39
CA GLY A 64 13.87 18.71 -2.05
C GLY A 64 15.10 19.07 -2.89
N GLN A 65 15.89 18.09 -3.30
CA GLN A 65 17.08 18.29 -4.13
C GLN A 65 17.16 17.29 -5.27
N ALA A 66 17.57 17.75 -6.44
CA ALA A 66 17.82 16.87 -7.57
C ALA A 66 18.98 15.88 -7.25
N ASN A 67 18.73 14.61 -7.50
CA ASN A 67 19.71 13.54 -7.27
C ASN A 67 19.47 12.42 -8.29
N PRO A 68 20.47 12.11 -9.14
CA PRO A 68 20.33 11.09 -10.19
C PRO A 68 19.88 9.71 -9.69
N LYS A 69 20.20 9.37 -8.43
CA LYS A 69 19.74 8.13 -7.78
C LYS A 69 18.21 8.02 -7.73
N TYR A 70 17.53 9.13 -7.67
CA TYR A 70 16.06 9.22 -7.57
C TYR A 70 15.40 9.74 -8.85
N SER A 71 16.11 9.71 -9.98
CA SER A 71 15.51 10.06 -11.27
C SER A 71 14.41 9.08 -11.66
N LEU A 72 13.35 9.60 -12.26
CA LEU A 72 12.26 8.79 -12.82
C LEU A 72 12.63 8.11 -14.14
N ALA A 73 13.86 8.23 -14.64
CA ALA A 73 14.26 7.65 -15.91
C ALA A 73 13.97 6.14 -16.03
N PRO A 74 14.26 5.28 -15.03
CA PRO A 74 13.89 3.87 -15.10
C PRO A 74 12.38 3.64 -15.18
N ALA A 75 11.59 4.40 -14.43
CA ALA A 75 10.13 4.31 -14.45
C ALA A 75 9.56 4.79 -15.80
N ALA A 76 10.06 5.87 -16.35
CA ALA A 76 9.66 6.39 -17.65
C ALA A 76 9.96 5.38 -18.78
N GLN A 77 11.15 4.77 -18.77
CA GLN A 77 11.50 3.73 -19.72
C GLN A 77 10.56 2.53 -19.63
N ARG A 78 10.32 2.04 -18.40
CA ARG A 78 9.43 0.90 -18.22
C ARG A 78 7.99 1.21 -18.60
N LEU A 79 7.52 2.41 -18.29
CA LEU A 79 6.19 2.87 -18.71
C LEU A 79 6.08 2.95 -20.23
N SER A 80 7.12 3.44 -20.93
CA SER A 80 7.18 3.46 -22.41
C SER A 80 7.03 2.06 -23.00
N GLU A 81 7.74 1.08 -22.46
CA GLU A 81 7.66 -0.32 -22.89
C GLU A 81 6.24 -0.87 -22.73
N LEU A 82 5.62 -0.64 -21.57
CA LEU A 82 4.28 -1.16 -21.25
C LEU A 82 3.17 -0.46 -22.05
N LEU A 83 3.32 0.82 -22.34
CA LEU A 83 2.39 1.58 -23.18
C LEU A 83 2.57 1.30 -24.68
N GLY A 84 3.71 0.75 -25.09
CA GLY A 84 4.08 0.62 -26.51
C GLY A 84 4.23 1.98 -27.21
N ALA A 85 4.56 3.04 -26.46
CA ALA A 85 4.72 4.39 -26.94
C ALA A 85 5.75 5.15 -26.11
N GLU A 86 6.42 6.13 -26.71
CA GLU A 86 7.40 6.96 -26.01
C GLU A 86 6.75 7.75 -24.86
N VAL A 87 7.40 7.74 -23.70
CA VAL A 87 7.16 8.67 -22.60
C VAL A 87 8.28 9.70 -22.59
N LYS A 88 7.95 10.95 -22.89
CA LYS A 88 8.93 12.05 -22.97
C LYS A 88 9.25 12.55 -21.56
N LEU A 89 10.41 12.16 -21.03
CA LEU A 89 10.85 12.58 -19.69
C LEU A 89 11.52 13.94 -19.73
N ALA A 90 11.02 14.88 -18.92
CA ALA A 90 11.68 16.16 -18.67
C ALA A 90 12.92 15.97 -17.78
N GLN A 91 13.87 16.90 -17.84
CA GLN A 91 15.08 16.90 -17.00
C GLN A 91 14.89 17.70 -15.71
N ASP A 92 13.79 18.40 -15.58
CA ASP A 92 13.40 19.17 -14.39
C ASP A 92 11.91 18.93 -14.09
N VAL A 93 11.44 19.52 -12.99
CA VAL A 93 10.06 19.34 -12.53
C VAL A 93 9.14 20.42 -13.09
N VAL A 94 9.53 21.69 -13.00
CA VAL A 94 8.72 22.85 -13.37
C VAL A 94 9.54 23.93 -14.12
N GLY A 95 10.69 23.57 -14.65
CA GLY A 95 11.59 24.47 -15.38
C GLY A 95 11.38 24.46 -16.90
N GLU A 96 12.41 24.87 -17.62
CA GLU A 96 12.36 24.99 -19.08
C GLU A 96 12.20 23.63 -19.79
N SER A 97 12.83 22.57 -19.25
CA SER A 97 12.71 21.23 -19.81
C SER A 97 11.27 20.72 -19.68
N ALA A 98 10.64 20.89 -18.52
CA ALA A 98 9.25 20.54 -18.32
C ALA A 98 8.31 21.31 -19.26
N GLN A 99 8.50 22.62 -19.41
CA GLN A 99 7.74 23.45 -20.36
C GLN A 99 7.90 22.96 -21.80
N GLY A 100 9.13 22.62 -22.20
CA GLY A 100 9.44 22.09 -23.52
C GLY A 100 8.73 20.76 -23.78
N VAL A 101 8.75 19.82 -22.83
CA VAL A 101 8.05 18.55 -22.95
C VAL A 101 6.54 18.77 -23.07
N VAL A 102 5.94 19.57 -22.19
CA VAL A 102 4.49 19.85 -22.21
C VAL A 102 4.08 20.47 -23.54
N SER A 103 4.84 21.46 -24.04
CA SER A 103 4.52 22.14 -25.30
C SER A 103 4.68 21.25 -26.53
N SER A 104 5.50 20.20 -26.46
CA SER A 104 5.77 19.28 -27.56
C SER A 104 4.74 18.17 -27.73
N LEU A 105 3.81 17.97 -26.76
CA LEU A 105 2.88 16.86 -26.78
C LEU A 105 1.81 17.05 -27.85
N ALA A 106 1.62 16.01 -28.65
CA ALA A 106 0.45 15.82 -29.50
C ALA A 106 -0.64 15.05 -28.75
N ASP A 107 -1.84 14.99 -29.34
CA ASP A 107 -2.98 14.25 -28.77
C ASP A 107 -2.63 12.76 -28.62
N GLY A 108 -2.90 12.22 -27.42
CA GLY A 108 -2.58 10.83 -27.06
C GLY A 108 -1.11 10.58 -26.66
N GLU A 109 -0.25 11.61 -26.73
CA GLU A 109 1.13 11.47 -26.25
C GLU A 109 1.27 11.66 -24.74
N VAL A 110 2.35 11.07 -24.19
CA VAL A 110 2.65 11.07 -22.76
C VAL A 110 3.99 11.75 -22.50
N GLY A 111 3.96 12.78 -21.67
CA GLY A 111 5.14 13.38 -21.06
C GLY A 111 5.20 13.04 -19.57
N MET A 112 6.37 13.09 -19.00
CA MET A 112 6.60 12.89 -17.57
C MET A 112 7.52 14.00 -17.05
N LEU A 113 7.14 14.65 -15.96
CA LEU A 113 8.03 15.55 -15.24
C LEU A 113 9.04 14.74 -14.44
N GLU A 114 10.18 15.34 -14.11
CA GLU A 114 11.12 14.68 -13.21
C GLU A 114 10.53 14.59 -11.79
N ASN A 115 11.17 13.83 -10.92
CA ASN A 115 10.71 13.50 -9.57
C ASN A 115 10.20 14.74 -8.82
N VAL A 116 8.90 14.78 -8.53
CA VAL A 116 8.25 15.93 -7.88
C VAL A 116 8.88 16.26 -6.52
N ARG A 117 9.48 15.29 -5.84
CA ARG A 117 10.19 15.49 -4.57
C ARG A 117 11.56 16.13 -4.71
N TYR A 118 12.00 16.46 -5.92
CA TYR A 118 13.13 17.38 -6.12
C TYR A 118 12.78 18.82 -5.74
N GLU A 119 11.48 19.15 -5.74
CA GLU A 119 11.03 20.49 -5.37
C GLU A 119 10.81 20.60 -3.85
N PRO A 120 11.43 21.56 -3.17
CA PRO A 120 11.28 21.73 -1.72
C PRO A 120 9.83 21.95 -1.28
N GLY A 121 9.02 22.58 -2.12
CA GLY A 121 7.61 22.86 -1.84
C GLY A 121 6.70 21.63 -1.88
N GLU A 122 7.12 20.52 -2.48
CA GLU A 122 6.25 19.34 -2.67
C GLU A 122 5.72 18.77 -1.36
N GLU A 123 6.59 18.59 -0.38
CA GLU A 123 6.28 18.02 0.93
C GLU A 123 6.32 19.07 2.06
N SER A 124 6.31 20.36 1.74
CA SER A 124 6.34 21.42 2.72
C SER A 124 5.12 21.37 3.64
N LYS A 125 5.34 21.68 4.92
CA LYS A 125 4.24 21.85 5.89
C LYS A 125 3.56 23.21 5.77
N ASP A 126 4.20 24.16 5.08
CA ASP A 126 3.65 25.48 4.78
C ASP A 126 2.71 25.38 3.57
N ASP A 127 1.44 25.70 3.79
CA ASP A 127 0.41 25.66 2.75
C ASP A 127 0.70 26.65 1.60
N SER A 128 1.37 27.77 1.90
CA SER A 128 1.75 28.79 0.90
C SER A 128 2.85 28.27 -0.03
N GLU A 129 3.87 27.60 0.51
CA GLU A 129 4.95 27.01 -0.30
C GLU A 129 4.43 25.89 -1.19
N ARG A 130 3.58 25.00 -0.65
CA ARG A 130 2.93 23.96 -1.46
C ARG A 130 2.03 24.56 -2.53
N GLY A 131 1.25 25.60 -2.15
CA GLY A 131 0.36 26.30 -3.06
C GLY A 131 1.10 26.95 -4.23
N ALA A 132 2.23 27.60 -3.97
CA ALA A 132 3.07 28.22 -5.02
C ALA A 132 3.60 27.17 -6.02
N LEU A 133 4.01 25.99 -5.55
CA LEU A 133 4.43 24.90 -6.43
C LEU A 133 3.23 24.32 -7.21
N ALA A 134 2.08 24.17 -6.57
CA ALA A 134 0.86 23.72 -7.23
C ALA A 134 0.38 24.66 -8.34
N ASP A 135 0.57 25.98 -8.19
CA ASP A 135 0.29 26.96 -9.24
C ASP A 135 1.18 26.72 -10.48
N ARG A 136 2.45 26.35 -10.27
CA ARG A 136 3.37 25.99 -11.36
C ARG A 136 2.94 24.69 -12.05
N TYR A 137 2.51 23.67 -11.30
CA TYR A 137 1.94 22.45 -11.90
C TYR A 137 0.67 22.74 -12.69
N ALA A 138 -0.24 23.52 -12.12
CA ALA A 138 -1.52 23.87 -12.75
C ALA A 138 -1.34 24.61 -14.10
N ALA A 139 -0.25 25.36 -14.26
CA ALA A 139 0.08 26.03 -15.52
C ALA A 139 0.35 25.03 -16.67
N PHE A 140 0.68 23.77 -16.36
CA PHE A 140 0.92 22.71 -17.35
C PHE A 140 -0.32 21.96 -17.79
N GLY A 141 -1.47 22.12 -17.12
CA GLY A 141 -2.66 21.33 -17.37
C GLY A 141 -3.94 22.12 -17.45
N ASP A 142 -4.95 21.51 -18.02
CA ASP A 142 -6.32 22.03 -18.10
C ASP A 142 -7.24 21.30 -17.10
N VAL A 143 -6.91 20.04 -16.76
CA VAL A 143 -7.58 19.21 -15.76
C VAL A 143 -6.55 18.36 -15.00
N PHE A 144 -6.94 17.88 -13.83
CA PHE A 144 -6.11 17.02 -12.97
C PHE A 144 -6.79 15.67 -12.68
N VAL A 145 -6.02 14.58 -12.76
CA VAL A 145 -6.45 13.24 -12.39
C VAL A 145 -5.57 12.70 -11.28
N SER A 146 -6.18 12.32 -10.17
CA SER A 146 -5.52 11.65 -9.04
C SER A 146 -5.57 10.15 -9.24
N ASP A 147 -4.42 9.52 -9.50
CA ASP A 147 -4.34 8.07 -9.73
C ASP A 147 -3.22 7.38 -8.93
N GLY A 148 -2.64 8.06 -7.97
CA GLY A 148 -1.64 7.53 -7.07
C GLY A 148 -2.20 7.29 -5.68
N PHE A 149 -2.93 6.20 -5.45
CA PHE A 149 -3.58 5.96 -4.16
C PHE A 149 -2.58 5.91 -2.99
N GLY A 150 -1.36 5.42 -3.22
CA GLY A 150 -0.31 5.34 -2.19
C GLY A 150 0.14 6.68 -1.59
N VAL A 151 -0.27 7.82 -2.17
CA VAL A 151 0.10 9.17 -1.70
C VAL A 151 -1.08 10.03 -1.27
N VAL A 152 -2.33 9.57 -1.41
CA VAL A 152 -3.53 10.39 -1.09
C VAL A 152 -3.70 10.69 0.41
N HIS A 153 -2.96 10.03 1.28
CA HIS A 153 -2.95 10.26 2.73
C HIS A 153 -2.08 11.47 3.14
N ARG A 154 -1.42 12.10 2.17
CA ARG A 154 -0.51 13.22 2.42
C ARG A 154 -0.97 14.49 1.74
N LYS A 155 -0.85 15.63 2.43
CA LYS A 155 -0.96 16.95 1.81
C LYS A 155 0.36 17.26 1.09
N GLN A 156 0.40 16.94 -0.20
CA GLN A 156 1.52 17.25 -1.08
C GLN A 156 1.04 18.13 -2.23
N ALA A 157 1.93 18.99 -2.78
CA ALA A 157 1.56 19.93 -3.84
C ALA A 157 0.96 19.23 -5.06
N SER A 158 1.55 18.09 -5.49
CA SER A 158 1.11 17.32 -6.65
C SER A 158 -0.10 16.40 -6.40
N VAL A 159 -0.60 16.35 -5.16
CA VAL A 159 -1.72 15.47 -4.75
C VAL A 159 -2.94 16.30 -4.31
N TYR A 160 -2.70 17.22 -3.38
CA TYR A 160 -3.75 17.97 -2.68
C TYR A 160 -3.92 19.39 -3.23
N ASP A 161 -2.83 20.15 -3.31
CA ASP A 161 -2.92 21.57 -3.66
C ASP A 161 -3.23 21.78 -5.14
N VAL A 162 -2.68 20.95 -6.05
CA VAL A 162 -2.97 21.02 -7.49
C VAL A 162 -4.45 20.68 -7.79
N ALA A 163 -5.03 19.77 -7.04
CA ALA A 163 -6.45 19.42 -7.19
C ALA A 163 -7.40 20.59 -6.89
N LYS A 164 -6.95 21.57 -6.13
CA LYS A 164 -7.70 22.82 -5.84
C LYS A 164 -7.60 23.88 -6.95
N ARG A 165 -6.69 23.69 -7.91
CA ARG A 165 -6.42 24.66 -8.98
C ARG A 165 -7.12 24.31 -10.29
N LEU A 166 -7.43 23.04 -10.49
CA LEU A 166 -7.97 22.53 -11.75
C LEU A 166 -9.23 21.71 -11.51
N PRO A 167 -10.12 21.60 -12.49
CA PRO A 167 -11.15 20.57 -12.47
C PRO A 167 -10.50 19.21 -12.28
N SER A 168 -10.93 18.44 -11.27
CA SER A 168 -10.23 17.25 -10.81
C SER A 168 -11.13 16.04 -10.74
N ALA A 169 -10.54 14.86 -10.97
CA ALA A 169 -11.22 13.57 -10.86
C ALA A 169 -10.27 12.50 -10.34
N ALA A 170 -10.84 11.39 -9.86
CA ALA A 170 -10.10 10.18 -9.56
C ALA A 170 -9.89 9.36 -10.84
N GLY A 171 -8.69 8.79 -10.99
CA GLY A 171 -8.42 7.76 -11.97
C GLY A 171 -8.97 6.40 -11.56
N GLU A 172 -8.87 5.43 -12.46
CA GLU A 172 -9.44 4.08 -12.24
C GLU A 172 -8.78 3.34 -11.07
N LEU A 173 -7.47 3.54 -10.84
CA LEU A 173 -6.77 2.94 -9.70
C LEU A 173 -7.32 3.47 -8.38
N VAL A 174 -7.45 4.79 -8.23
CA VAL A 174 -7.97 5.41 -7.00
C VAL A 174 -9.42 5.00 -6.78
N LYS A 175 -10.24 4.96 -7.83
CA LYS A 175 -11.63 4.47 -7.72
C LYS A 175 -11.70 3.04 -7.22
N ALA A 176 -10.94 2.12 -7.83
CA ALA A 176 -10.92 0.72 -7.45
C ALA A 176 -10.48 0.52 -5.99
N GLU A 177 -9.44 1.23 -5.57
CA GLU A 177 -8.96 1.18 -4.18
C GLU A 177 -10.02 1.67 -3.18
N VAL A 178 -10.64 2.82 -3.45
CA VAL A 178 -11.69 3.38 -2.58
C VAL A 178 -12.90 2.46 -2.51
N GLU A 179 -13.32 1.88 -3.64
CA GLU A 179 -14.45 0.95 -3.68
C GLU A 179 -14.19 -0.30 -2.84
N VAL A 180 -13.02 -0.93 -3.00
CA VAL A 180 -12.65 -2.15 -2.26
C VAL A 180 -12.49 -1.85 -0.77
N LEU A 181 -11.79 -0.77 -0.40
CA LEU A 181 -11.60 -0.39 0.99
C LEU A 181 -12.93 0.02 1.65
N GLY A 182 -13.83 0.64 0.90
CA GLY A 182 -15.20 0.93 1.34
C GLY A 182 -15.98 -0.35 1.68
N GLN A 183 -15.88 -1.38 0.82
CA GLN A 183 -16.49 -2.69 1.11
C GLN A 183 -15.94 -3.32 2.40
N LEU A 184 -14.67 -3.11 2.72
CA LEU A 184 -14.06 -3.63 3.95
C LEU A 184 -14.52 -2.91 5.22
N THR A 185 -15.03 -1.69 5.11
CA THR A 185 -15.31 -0.82 6.27
C THR A 185 -16.78 -0.53 6.51
N GLU A 186 -17.62 -0.57 5.47
CA GLU A 186 -19.03 -0.18 5.59
C GLU A 186 -19.95 -1.36 5.92
N ALA A 187 -20.00 -2.37 5.05
CA ALA A 187 -20.88 -3.54 5.23
C ALA A 187 -20.26 -4.81 4.60
N PRO A 188 -19.13 -5.30 5.11
CA PRO A 188 -18.47 -6.45 4.51
C PRO A 188 -19.34 -7.72 4.63
N PRO A 189 -19.43 -8.55 3.57
CA PRO A 189 -20.03 -9.87 3.68
C PRO A 189 -19.35 -10.71 4.78
N ARG A 190 -20.15 -11.40 5.58
CA ARG A 190 -19.66 -12.16 6.75
C ARG A 190 -19.62 -13.65 6.50
N PRO A 191 -18.73 -14.42 7.16
CA PRO A 191 -17.73 -13.97 8.16
C PRO A 191 -16.65 -13.07 7.55
N TYR A 192 -16.26 -12.03 8.29
CA TYR A 192 -15.19 -11.11 7.94
C TYR A 192 -13.95 -11.37 8.81
N VAL A 193 -12.86 -11.77 8.17
CA VAL A 193 -11.58 -12.08 8.82
C VAL A 193 -10.53 -11.04 8.42
N VAL A 194 -9.85 -10.51 9.41
CA VAL A 194 -8.70 -9.61 9.23
C VAL A 194 -7.44 -10.33 9.69
N VAL A 195 -6.45 -10.45 8.82
CA VAL A 195 -5.16 -11.09 9.11
C VAL A 195 -4.09 -10.02 9.17
N LEU A 196 -3.47 -9.86 10.32
CA LEU A 196 -2.43 -8.88 10.55
C LEU A 196 -1.13 -9.53 10.99
N GLY A 197 -0.05 -9.16 10.35
CA GLY A 197 1.30 -9.56 10.68
C GLY A 197 2.28 -8.38 10.62
N GLY A 198 3.55 -8.70 10.54
CA GLY A 198 4.61 -7.71 10.56
C GLY A 198 5.34 -7.66 11.90
N ALA A 199 6.36 -6.80 12.01
CA ALA A 199 7.29 -6.80 13.13
C ALA A 199 6.71 -6.18 14.41
N LYS A 200 6.00 -5.05 14.29
CA LYS A 200 5.59 -4.22 15.43
C LYS A 200 4.10 -4.02 15.51
N VAL A 201 3.52 -4.27 16.69
CA VAL A 201 2.11 -3.98 16.95
C VAL A 201 1.82 -2.48 16.97
N SER A 202 2.79 -1.65 17.38
CA SER A 202 2.66 -0.20 17.39
C SER A 202 2.32 0.40 16.03
N ASP A 203 2.76 -0.23 14.95
CA ASP A 203 2.45 0.20 13.58
C ASP A 203 1.00 -0.14 13.16
N LYS A 204 0.29 -0.97 13.92
CA LYS A 204 -1.05 -1.49 13.61
C LYS A 204 -2.12 -1.11 14.63
N LEU A 205 -1.78 -0.40 15.69
CA LEU A 205 -2.72 -0.14 16.81
C LEU A 205 -4.03 0.52 16.34
N ALA A 206 -3.94 1.55 15.51
CA ALA A 206 -5.13 2.26 15.02
C ALA A 206 -5.97 1.40 14.06
N VAL A 207 -5.32 0.59 13.23
CA VAL A 207 -6.00 -0.38 12.35
C VAL A 207 -6.74 -1.42 13.19
N ILE A 208 -6.09 -2.00 14.20
CA ILE A 208 -6.71 -2.98 15.11
C ILE A 208 -7.90 -2.35 15.82
N ALA A 209 -7.73 -1.15 16.40
CA ALA A 209 -8.78 -0.47 17.15
C ALA A 209 -10.03 -0.17 16.31
N ASN A 210 -9.88 0.09 15.03
CA ASN A 210 -11.00 0.34 14.13
C ASN A 210 -11.60 -0.97 13.59
N LEU A 211 -10.78 -1.89 13.11
CA LEU A 211 -11.26 -3.12 12.47
C LEU A 211 -11.85 -4.13 13.44
N ILE A 212 -11.43 -4.12 14.72
CA ILE A 212 -12.04 -4.97 15.76
C ILE A 212 -13.54 -4.69 15.98
N LYS A 213 -14.00 -3.49 15.62
CA LYS A 213 -15.41 -3.11 15.68
C LYS A 213 -16.22 -3.73 14.54
N ILE A 214 -15.59 -4.03 13.43
CA ILE A 214 -16.23 -4.41 12.16
C ILE A 214 -16.04 -5.89 11.86
N ALA A 215 -14.81 -6.41 12.01
CA ALA A 215 -14.48 -7.80 11.74
C ALA A 215 -15.11 -8.78 12.74
N ASP A 216 -15.33 -10.00 12.32
CA ASP A 216 -15.75 -11.10 13.19
C ASP A 216 -14.54 -11.74 13.87
N THR A 217 -13.42 -11.86 13.15
CA THR A 217 -12.19 -12.46 13.65
C THR A 217 -10.97 -11.68 13.18
N LEU A 218 -10.04 -11.43 14.12
CA LEU A 218 -8.69 -10.97 13.83
C LEU A 218 -7.72 -12.14 14.02
N VAL A 219 -6.87 -12.38 13.02
CA VAL A 219 -5.78 -13.37 13.08
C VAL A 219 -4.48 -12.59 13.19
N ILE A 220 -3.71 -12.86 14.23
CA ILE A 220 -2.48 -12.13 14.55
C ILE A 220 -1.27 -13.05 14.38
N GLY A 221 -0.33 -12.62 13.53
CA GLY A 221 0.94 -13.31 13.30
C GLY A 221 2.12 -12.35 13.28
N GLY A 222 3.25 -12.81 12.78
CA GLY A 222 4.47 -12.02 12.73
C GLY A 222 5.06 -11.68 14.09
N GLY A 223 6.03 -10.79 14.12
CA GLY A 223 6.68 -10.34 15.36
C GLY A 223 5.74 -9.66 16.34
N MET A 224 4.68 -9.01 15.84
CA MET A 224 3.67 -8.37 16.69
C MET A 224 2.90 -9.37 17.55
N ALA A 225 2.82 -10.65 17.17
CA ALA A 225 2.13 -11.67 17.93
C ALA A 225 2.75 -11.90 19.32
N PHE A 226 4.06 -11.67 19.48
CA PHE A 226 4.75 -11.90 20.76
C PHE A 226 4.32 -10.90 21.84
N THR A 227 3.94 -9.68 21.48
CA THR A 227 3.36 -8.73 22.44
C THR A 227 1.99 -9.20 22.92
N PHE A 228 1.17 -9.79 22.05
CA PHE A 228 -0.10 -10.42 22.43
C PHE A 228 0.13 -11.64 23.33
N LEU A 229 1.06 -12.52 23.00
CA LEU A 229 1.40 -13.68 23.82
C LEU A 229 1.92 -13.28 25.20
N ALA A 230 2.77 -12.26 25.26
CA ALA A 230 3.24 -11.70 26.53
C ALA A 230 2.09 -11.12 27.36
N SER A 231 1.06 -10.54 26.74
CA SER A 231 -0.12 -10.06 27.42
C SER A 231 -0.94 -11.17 28.07
N GLU A 232 -0.87 -12.40 27.53
CA GLU A 232 -1.46 -13.60 28.11
C GLU A 232 -0.60 -14.24 29.23
N GLY A 233 0.56 -13.65 29.53
CA GLY A 233 1.48 -14.11 30.57
C GLY A 233 2.53 -15.08 30.08
N TYR A 234 2.69 -15.25 28.77
CA TYR A 234 3.72 -16.14 28.21
C TYR A 234 5.08 -15.44 28.11
N GLU A 235 6.14 -16.18 28.40
CA GLU A 235 7.50 -15.76 28.12
C GLU A 235 7.82 -15.98 26.64
N VAL A 236 8.41 -14.97 25.99
CA VAL A 236 8.65 -14.98 24.54
C VAL A 236 10.12 -15.10 24.16
N GLY A 237 10.99 -15.43 25.12
CA GLY A 237 12.43 -15.58 24.89
C GLY A 237 13.07 -14.29 24.37
N LYS A 238 13.85 -14.42 23.30
CA LYS A 238 14.50 -13.29 22.61
C LYS A 238 13.67 -12.71 21.46
N SER A 239 12.41 -13.11 21.33
CA SER A 239 11.50 -12.63 20.29
C SER A 239 11.25 -11.13 20.40
N LEU A 240 10.82 -10.50 19.30
CA LEU A 240 10.39 -9.11 19.29
C LEU A 240 9.30 -8.88 20.35
N LEU A 241 9.46 -7.86 21.17
CA LEU A 241 8.51 -7.53 22.23
C LEU A 241 8.44 -6.02 22.42
N GLU A 242 7.24 -5.47 22.34
CA GLU A 242 6.94 -4.09 22.69
C GLU A 242 6.28 -4.07 24.08
N ALA A 243 7.09 -4.08 25.14
CA ALA A 243 6.64 -4.20 26.51
C ALA A 243 5.68 -3.07 26.94
N ASP A 244 5.86 -1.89 26.39
CA ASP A 244 4.98 -0.72 26.60
C ASP A 244 3.59 -0.89 25.97
N GLN A 245 3.40 -1.82 25.04
CA GLN A 245 2.13 -2.10 24.38
C GLN A 245 1.34 -3.29 24.99
N ILE A 246 1.89 -4.00 25.97
CA ILE A 246 1.25 -5.16 26.57
C ILE A 246 -0.14 -4.82 27.13
N LYS A 247 -0.29 -3.68 27.82
CA LYS A 247 -1.58 -3.24 28.34
C LYS A 247 -2.57 -2.90 27.25
N THR A 248 -2.11 -2.30 26.16
CA THR A 248 -2.95 -1.94 25.03
C THR A 248 -3.50 -3.17 24.32
N VAL A 249 -2.66 -4.16 24.01
CA VAL A 249 -3.11 -5.38 23.33
C VAL A 249 -3.98 -6.26 24.22
N ARG A 250 -3.72 -6.29 25.53
CA ARG A 250 -4.61 -6.96 26.49
C ARG A 250 -6.01 -6.35 26.48
N ARG A 251 -6.10 -5.03 26.40
CA ARG A 251 -7.40 -4.35 26.25
C ARG A 251 -8.09 -4.80 24.96
N TYR A 252 -7.38 -4.89 23.84
CA TYR A 252 -7.98 -5.37 22.59
C TYR A 252 -8.50 -6.80 22.68
N LEU A 253 -7.79 -7.70 23.36
CA LEU A 253 -8.27 -9.07 23.61
C LEU A 253 -9.58 -9.05 24.42
N ASN A 254 -9.64 -8.24 25.47
CA ASN A 254 -10.82 -8.10 26.31
C ASN A 254 -12.00 -7.47 25.55
N ASP A 255 -11.75 -6.41 24.78
CA ASP A 255 -12.77 -5.72 23.99
C ASP A 255 -13.35 -6.66 22.91
N ALA A 256 -12.51 -7.45 22.25
CA ALA A 256 -12.95 -8.45 21.30
C ALA A 256 -13.87 -9.49 21.97
N ALA A 257 -13.44 -10.08 23.06
CA ALA A 257 -14.20 -11.08 23.78
C ALA A 257 -15.55 -10.53 24.26
N SER A 258 -15.56 -9.30 24.82
CA SER A 258 -16.77 -8.63 25.28
C SER A 258 -17.72 -8.27 24.14
N GLY A 259 -17.19 -7.97 22.96
CA GLY A 259 -17.95 -7.64 21.75
C GLY A 259 -18.40 -8.85 20.93
N GLY A 260 -18.17 -10.07 21.41
CA GLY A 260 -18.47 -11.30 20.66
C GLY A 260 -17.58 -11.50 19.43
N LYS A 261 -16.40 -10.89 19.44
CA LYS A 261 -15.36 -11.00 18.40
C LYS A 261 -14.28 -11.96 18.84
N GLN A 262 -13.51 -12.44 17.90
CA GLN A 262 -12.41 -13.37 18.17
C GLN A 262 -11.07 -12.78 17.72
N ILE A 263 -10.05 -12.90 18.56
CA ILE A 263 -8.65 -12.70 18.19
C ILE A 263 -7.96 -14.06 18.28
N VAL A 264 -7.44 -14.54 17.16
CA VAL A 264 -6.74 -15.82 17.05
C VAL A 264 -5.24 -15.57 17.10
N LEU A 265 -4.59 -16.09 18.12
CA LEU A 265 -3.15 -16.02 18.33
C LEU A 265 -2.49 -17.34 17.94
N PRO A 266 -1.18 -17.34 17.64
CA PRO A 266 -0.44 -18.59 17.40
C PRO A 266 -0.46 -19.48 18.65
N SER A 267 -0.63 -20.79 18.42
CA SER A 267 -0.50 -21.82 19.45
C SER A 267 0.87 -22.49 19.48
N ASP A 268 1.61 -22.39 18.39
CA ASP A 268 2.99 -22.85 18.23
C ASP A 268 3.81 -21.84 17.42
N ILE A 269 5.10 -21.87 17.61
CA ILE A 269 6.05 -20.92 17.02
C ILE A 269 7.23 -21.69 16.43
N VAL A 270 7.71 -21.26 15.27
CA VAL A 270 9.01 -21.65 14.73
C VAL A 270 10.06 -20.75 15.33
N VAL A 271 10.97 -21.33 16.09
CA VAL A 271 12.06 -20.62 16.78
C VAL A 271 13.42 -21.00 16.22
N ALA A 272 14.40 -20.14 16.44
CA ALA A 272 15.81 -20.41 16.14
C ALA A 272 16.72 -19.70 17.15
N PRO A 273 17.99 -20.19 17.34
CA PRO A 273 18.92 -19.58 18.29
C PRO A 273 19.45 -18.22 17.84
N GLU A 274 19.28 -17.88 16.58
CA GLU A 274 19.73 -16.62 15.97
C GLU A 274 18.78 -16.19 14.84
N VAL A 275 18.84 -14.91 14.49
CA VAL A 275 18.07 -14.34 13.36
C VAL A 275 18.97 -14.40 12.12
N ALA A 276 18.94 -15.53 11.43
CA ALA A 276 19.71 -15.77 10.21
C ALA A 276 18.94 -16.70 9.27
N ALA A 277 19.16 -16.55 7.96
CA ALA A 277 18.46 -17.33 6.95
C ALA A 277 18.76 -18.84 7.03
N ASP A 278 19.95 -19.18 7.49
CA ASP A 278 20.44 -20.56 7.66
C ASP A 278 20.33 -21.07 9.12
N ALA A 279 19.72 -20.29 10.00
CA ALA A 279 19.48 -20.72 11.38
C ALA A 279 18.58 -21.97 11.42
N GLN A 280 18.94 -22.90 12.33
CA GLN A 280 18.22 -24.16 12.46
C GLN A 280 16.86 -23.95 13.14
N PRO A 281 15.74 -24.18 12.42
CA PRO A 281 14.43 -24.00 12.99
C PRO A 281 14.02 -25.15 13.88
N SER A 282 13.24 -24.86 14.91
CA SER A 282 12.50 -25.84 15.69
C SER A 282 11.12 -25.31 16.04
N VAL A 283 10.17 -26.20 16.26
CA VAL A 283 8.78 -25.86 16.59
C VAL A 283 8.57 -26.06 18.09
N VAL A 284 8.05 -25.03 18.74
CA VAL A 284 7.71 -25.07 20.18
C VAL A 284 6.29 -24.58 20.42
N PRO A 285 5.62 -25.01 21.50
CA PRO A 285 4.37 -24.37 21.92
C PRO A 285 4.58 -22.87 22.19
N ALA A 286 3.59 -22.05 21.89
CA ALA A 286 3.66 -20.61 22.10
C ALA A 286 3.86 -20.20 23.57
N ASN A 287 3.43 -21.04 24.53
CA ASN A 287 3.62 -20.86 25.96
C ASN A 287 4.92 -21.49 26.52
N ALA A 288 5.78 -21.99 25.66
CA ALA A 288 7.04 -22.66 26.04
C ALA A 288 8.21 -22.25 25.14
N ILE A 289 8.27 -20.99 24.76
CA ILE A 289 9.41 -20.44 23.99
C ILE A 289 10.65 -20.39 24.89
N PRO A 290 11.77 -21.08 24.49
CA PRO A 290 12.99 -21.03 25.29
C PRO A 290 13.55 -19.63 25.43
N ALA A 291 14.14 -19.33 26.58
CA ALA A 291 14.65 -17.99 26.91
C ALA A 291 15.77 -17.49 25.98
N ASP A 292 16.48 -18.41 25.34
CA ASP A 292 17.61 -18.14 24.43
C ASP A 292 17.24 -18.20 22.94
N GLN A 293 15.94 -18.37 22.60
CA GLN A 293 15.47 -18.51 21.24
C GLN A 293 14.66 -17.31 20.76
N PHE A 294 14.70 -17.09 19.45
CA PHE A 294 13.91 -16.10 18.73
C PHE A 294 12.74 -16.77 18.02
N GLY A 295 11.52 -16.27 18.19
CA GLY A 295 10.38 -16.63 17.36
C GLY A 295 10.49 -15.94 15.99
N LEU A 296 10.49 -16.71 14.90
CA LEU A 296 10.74 -16.20 13.55
C LEU A 296 9.60 -16.49 12.56
N ASP A 297 8.67 -17.39 12.92
CA ASP A 297 7.43 -17.65 12.18
C ASP A 297 6.39 -18.27 13.12
N VAL A 298 5.13 -18.26 12.70
CA VAL A 298 4.10 -19.07 13.34
C VAL A 298 4.34 -20.56 13.00
N GLY A 299 4.02 -21.44 13.94
CA GLY A 299 4.21 -22.87 13.74
C GLY A 299 3.16 -23.50 12.80
N PRO A 300 3.35 -24.77 12.43
CA PRO A 300 2.47 -25.47 11.49
C PRO A 300 1.05 -25.68 12.02
N ASP A 301 0.85 -25.83 13.32
CA ASP A 301 -0.48 -25.95 13.90
C ASP A 301 -1.22 -24.61 13.85
N SER A 302 -0.55 -23.52 14.17
CA SER A 302 -1.06 -22.15 14.00
C SER A 302 -1.43 -21.85 12.56
N ALA A 303 -0.55 -22.18 11.62
CA ALA A 303 -0.79 -21.99 10.19
C ALA A 303 -2.04 -22.75 9.71
N ARG A 304 -2.26 -23.97 10.20
CA ARG A 304 -3.44 -24.77 9.87
C ARG A 304 -4.72 -24.15 10.42
N VAL A 305 -4.69 -23.66 11.66
CA VAL A 305 -5.84 -22.96 12.28
C VAL A 305 -6.15 -21.68 11.53
N PHE A 306 -5.13 -20.86 11.22
CA PHE A 306 -5.28 -19.62 10.46
C PHE A 306 -5.91 -19.87 9.08
N ALA A 307 -5.38 -20.86 8.36
CA ALA A 307 -5.91 -21.25 7.06
C ALA A 307 -7.37 -21.72 7.15
N GLY A 308 -7.74 -22.46 8.19
CA GLY A 308 -9.10 -22.91 8.43
C GLY A 308 -10.06 -21.73 8.65
N VAL A 309 -9.68 -20.77 9.46
CA VAL A 309 -10.46 -19.53 9.70
C VAL A 309 -10.64 -18.74 8.40
N ILE A 310 -9.57 -18.57 7.64
CA ILE A 310 -9.58 -17.82 6.36
C ILE A 310 -10.50 -18.48 5.35
N ARG A 311 -10.40 -19.78 5.12
CA ARG A 311 -11.21 -20.52 4.12
C ARG A 311 -12.72 -20.41 4.34
N HIS A 312 -13.16 -20.23 5.58
CA HIS A 312 -14.58 -20.11 5.91
C HIS A 312 -15.11 -18.67 5.82
N ALA A 313 -14.23 -17.70 5.56
CA ALA A 313 -14.61 -16.31 5.43
C ALA A 313 -15.31 -15.99 4.10
N LYS A 314 -16.08 -14.90 4.09
CA LYS A 314 -16.62 -14.26 2.88
C LYS A 314 -15.90 -12.96 2.54
N THR A 315 -15.21 -12.39 3.51
CA THR A 315 -14.36 -11.22 3.32
C THR A 315 -13.08 -11.45 4.12
N VAL A 316 -11.94 -11.24 3.48
CA VAL A 316 -10.62 -11.31 4.12
C VAL A 316 -9.80 -10.09 3.73
N PHE A 317 -9.28 -9.40 4.73
CA PHE A 317 -8.21 -8.42 4.56
C PHE A 317 -6.94 -8.94 5.22
N TRP A 318 -5.85 -8.95 4.49
CA TRP A 318 -4.54 -9.39 4.98
C TRP A 318 -3.47 -8.32 4.76
N ASN A 319 -2.73 -7.99 5.82
CA ASN A 319 -1.59 -7.09 5.78
C ASN A 319 -0.46 -7.57 6.68
N GLY A 320 0.69 -7.79 6.09
CA GLY A 320 1.93 -8.16 6.78
C GLY A 320 2.17 -9.68 6.89
N PRO A 321 3.45 -10.10 6.79
CA PRO A 321 3.82 -11.51 6.84
C PRO A 321 3.66 -12.11 8.24
N MET A 322 3.53 -13.43 8.30
CA MET A 322 3.37 -14.19 9.55
C MET A 322 4.71 -14.56 10.20
N GLY A 323 5.79 -14.42 9.47
CA GLY A 323 7.16 -14.68 9.87
C GLY A 323 8.15 -13.95 8.96
N ILE A 324 9.41 -14.36 8.94
CA ILE A 324 10.41 -13.80 8.02
C ILE A 324 10.27 -14.50 6.67
N ALA A 325 9.33 -14.02 5.87
CA ALA A 325 8.88 -14.66 4.63
C ALA A 325 9.94 -14.69 3.52
N GLU A 326 11.00 -13.89 3.64
CA GLU A 326 12.15 -13.88 2.73
C GLU A 326 13.07 -15.10 2.91
N TRP A 327 12.88 -15.86 3.99
CA TRP A 327 13.68 -17.05 4.32
C TRP A 327 12.80 -18.29 4.33
N ASP A 328 13.10 -19.26 3.49
CA ASP A 328 12.29 -20.48 3.29
C ASP A 328 11.92 -21.19 4.60
N SER A 329 12.87 -21.27 5.54
CA SER A 329 12.65 -21.91 6.84
C SER A 329 11.61 -21.21 7.73
N PHE A 330 11.30 -19.94 7.44
CA PHE A 330 10.44 -19.06 8.24
C PHE A 330 9.32 -18.41 7.41
N ALA A 331 9.03 -18.99 6.24
CA ALA A 331 7.97 -18.53 5.33
C ALA A 331 6.69 -19.38 5.40
N GLY A 332 6.68 -20.45 6.19
CA GLY A 332 5.60 -21.43 6.22
C GLY A 332 4.24 -20.86 6.60
N GLY A 333 4.21 -19.99 7.62
CA GLY A 333 2.98 -19.33 8.05
C GLY A 333 2.43 -18.37 7.01
N THR A 334 3.27 -17.56 6.40
CA THR A 334 2.90 -16.61 5.34
C THR A 334 2.38 -17.37 4.10
N LYS A 335 3.06 -18.42 3.71
CA LYS A 335 2.64 -19.27 2.58
C LYS A 335 1.28 -19.92 2.81
N ALA A 336 1.02 -20.41 4.02
CA ALA A 336 -0.27 -21.01 4.38
C ALA A 336 -1.42 -19.99 4.35
N VAL A 337 -1.18 -18.77 4.83
CA VAL A 337 -2.16 -17.68 4.75
C VAL A 337 -2.44 -17.30 3.29
N ALA A 338 -1.41 -17.11 2.48
CA ALA A 338 -1.57 -16.79 1.05
C ALA A 338 -2.36 -17.87 0.31
N GLN A 339 -2.01 -19.15 0.52
CA GLN A 339 -2.73 -20.28 -0.07
C GLN A 339 -4.19 -20.31 0.35
N ALA A 340 -4.49 -20.08 1.62
CA ALA A 340 -5.86 -20.06 2.12
C ALA A 340 -6.69 -18.94 1.50
N LEU A 341 -6.11 -17.75 1.27
CA LEU A 341 -6.79 -16.65 0.59
C LEU A 341 -7.21 -17.04 -0.83
N THR A 342 -6.39 -17.78 -1.56
CA THR A 342 -6.73 -18.23 -2.94
C THR A 342 -7.92 -19.17 -2.98
N GLU A 343 -8.28 -19.79 -1.86
CA GLU A 343 -9.37 -20.77 -1.73
C GLU A 343 -10.67 -20.14 -1.19
N VAL A 344 -10.68 -18.86 -0.86
CA VAL A 344 -11.85 -18.15 -0.35
C VAL A 344 -12.86 -17.89 -1.47
N ASN A 345 -14.11 -18.28 -1.25
CA ASN A 345 -15.22 -17.88 -2.13
C ASN A 345 -15.84 -16.59 -1.62
N GLY A 346 -15.23 -15.48 -1.96
CA GLY A 346 -15.61 -14.14 -1.48
C GLY A 346 -14.60 -13.07 -1.83
N LEU A 347 -14.65 -11.95 -1.14
CA LEU A 347 -13.70 -10.84 -1.31
C LEU A 347 -12.41 -11.10 -0.54
N THR A 348 -11.29 -11.17 -1.24
CA THR A 348 -9.96 -11.24 -0.63
C THR A 348 -9.13 -10.03 -1.03
N VAL A 349 -8.59 -9.34 -0.04
CA VAL A 349 -7.79 -8.13 -0.22
C VAL A 349 -6.45 -8.30 0.47
N VAL A 350 -5.38 -8.16 -0.30
CA VAL A 350 -4.00 -8.11 0.21
C VAL A 350 -3.59 -6.65 0.29
N GLY A 351 -3.26 -6.18 1.47
CA GLY A 351 -2.92 -4.78 1.74
C GLY A 351 -1.43 -4.54 1.88
N GLY A 352 -0.94 -3.54 1.16
CA GLY A 352 0.43 -3.06 1.26
C GLY A 352 1.40 -3.66 0.25
N GLY A 353 2.32 -2.82 -0.23
CA GLY A 353 3.31 -3.21 -1.23
C GLY A 353 4.23 -4.34 -0.79
N ASP A 354 4.61 -4.37 0.48
CA ASP A 354 5.46 -5.42 1.03
C ASP A 354 4.74 -6.78 1.02
N SER A 355 3.46 -6.81 1.37
CA SER A 355 2.65 -8.04 1.30
C SER A 355 2.47 -8.52 -0.14
N ALA A 356 2.27 -7.60 -1.07
CA ALA A 356 2.17 -7.91 -2.50
C ALA A 356 3.48 -8.49 -3.06
N ALA A 357 4.62 -7.92 -2.69
CA ALA A 357 5.92 -8.44 -3.09
C ALA A 357 6.14 -9.87 -2.54
N VAL A 358 5.85 -10.07 -1.26
CA VAL A 358 6.01 -11.39 -0.60
C VAL A 358 5.18 -12.47 -1.28
N ILE A 359 3.92 -12.22 -1.63
CA ILE A 359 3.10 -13.24 -2.30
C ILE A 359 3.65 -13.60 -3.69
N ARG A 360 4.21 -12.66 -4.42
CA ARG A 360 4.87 -12.92 -5.73
C ARG A 360 6.15 -13.72 -5.56
N ASP A 361 6.98 -13.40 -4.56
CA ASP A 361 8.20 -14.13 -4.23
C ASP A 361 7.90 -15.57 -3.80
N LEU A 362 6.76 -15.81 -3.17
CA LEU A 362 6.27 -17.14 -2.81
C LEU A 362 5.64 -17.91 -4.00
N GLY A 363 5.60 -17.31 -5.20
CA GLY A 363 5.13 -17.95 -6.43
C GLY A 363 3.64 -17.82 -6.70
N PHE A 364 2.93 -16.96 -5.98
CA PHE A 364 1.52 -16.68 -6.27
C PHE A 364 1.38 -15.60 -7.35
N ARG A 365 0.31 -15.69 -8.14
CA ARG A 365 -0.06 -14.67 -9.12
C ARG A 365 -1.09 -13.70 -8.52
N ASP A 366 -1.04 -12.45 -8.96
CA ASP A 366 -1.96 -11.40 -8.51
C ASP A 366 -3.44 -11.75 -8.75
N ASP A 367 -3.73 -12.43 -9.87
CA ASP A 367 -5.09 -12.82 -10.27
C ASP A 367 -5.73 -13.92 -9.39
N GLN A 368 -4.95 -14.51 -8.49
CA GLN A 368 -5.47 -15.47 -7.50
C GLN A 368 -6.11 -14.80 -6.29
N PHE A 369 -5.99 -13.48 -6.17
CA PHE A 369 -6.57 -12.67 -5.09
C PHE A 369 -7.61 -11.71 -5.65
N GLY A 370 -8.63 -11.38 -4.87
CA GLY A 370 -9.69 -10.48 -5.30
C GLY A 370 -9.19 -9.05 -5.57
N HIS A 371 -8.30 -8.57 -4.73
CA HIS A 371 -7.64 -7.26 -4.91
C HIS A 371 -6.29 -7.24 -4.20
N ILE A 372 -5.30 -6.65 -4.85
CA ILE A 372 -4.01 -6.33 -4.24
C ILE A 372 -3.88 -4.82 -4.18
N SER A 373 -3.95 -4.27 -2.96
CA SER A 373 -3.84 -2.84 -2.75
C SER A 373 -2.40 -2.36 -2.93
N THR A 374 -2.24 -1.35 -3.75
CA THR A 374 -0.96 -0.65 -3.95
C THR A 374 -0.76 0.50 -2.94
N GLY A 375 -1.77 0.77 -2.11
CA GLY A 375 -1.87 1.97 -1.30
C GLY A 375 -0.91 2.05 -0.11
N GLY A 376 -0.36 0.93 0.36
CA GLY A 376 0.56 0.92 1.50
C GLY A 376 -0.02 1.64 2.73
N GLY A 377 0.65 2.71 3.17
CA GLY A 377 0.21 3.52 4.31
C GLY A 377 -1.15 4.19 4.10
N ALA A 378 -1.50 4.56 2.87
CA ALA A 378 -2.81 5.17 2.57
C ALA A 378 -3.95 4.19 2.82
N SER A 379 -3.80 2.92 2.42
CA SER A 379 -4.81 1.88 2.68
C SER A 379 -5.00 1.65 4.18
N LEU A 380 -3.90 1.59 4.93
CA LEU A 380 -3.97 1.43 6.39
C LEU A 380 -4.63 2.63 7.06
N GLU A 381 -4.28 3.86 6.69
CA GLU A 381 -4.91 5.07 7.24
C GLU A 381 -6.41 5.15 6.87
N TYR A 382 -6.81 4.68 5.69
CA TYR A 382 -8.22 4.54 5.34
C TYR A 382 -8.94 3.56 6.28
N LEU A 383 -8.34 2.40 6.52
CA LEU A 383 -8.89 1.38 7.42
C LEU A 383 -8.86 1.79 8.89
N GLU A 384 -8.01 2.75 9.26
CA GLU A 384 -8.03 3.42 10.57
C GLU A 384 -9.24 4.35 10.75
N GLY A 385 -9.98 4.63 9.67
CA GLY A 385 -11.11 5.56 9.66
C GLY A 385 -10.70 7.03 9.49
N LYS A 386 -9.47 7.30 9.06
CA LYS A 386 -8.99 8.65 8.81
C LYS A 386 -9.53 9.21 7.50
N THR A 387 -9.78 10.51 7.47
CA THR A 387 -10.02 11.25 6.22
C THR A 387 -8.70 11.44 5.49
N LEU A 388 -8.61 10.95 4.25
CA LEU A 388 -7.42 11.10 3.43
C LEU A 388 -7.50 12.40 2.62
N PRO A 389 -6.57 13.35 2.80
CA PRO A 389 -6.69 14.69 2.19
C PRO A 389 -6.74 14.66 0.66
N GLY A 390 -5.98 13.78 0.02
CA GLY A 390 -6.00 13.63 -1.44
C GLY A 390 -7.28 13.05 -2.02
N LEU A 391 -8.12 12.40 -1.20
CA LEU A 391 -9.46 11.97 -1.58
C LEU A 391 -10.49 13.06 -1.26
N ALA A 392 -10.44 13.64 -0.06
CA ALA A 392 -11.39 14.66 0.37
C ALA A 392 -11.42 15.86 -0.59
N VAL A 393 -10.26 16.29 -1.09
CA VAL A 393 -10.16 17.42 -2.03
C VAL A 393 -10.86 17.14 -3.36
N LEU A 394 -10.98 15.89 -3.78
CA LEU A 394 -11.70 15.52 -5.01
C LEU A 394 -13.23 15.63 -4.85
N ASP A 395 -13.73 15.53 -3.62
CA ASP A 395 -15.15 15.71 -3.30
C ASP A 395 -15.51 17.18 -3.11
N GLU A 396 -14.59 18.03 -2.62
CA GLU A 396 -14.80 19.47 -2.41
C GLU A 396 -14.93 20.27 -3.72
N GLY A 397 -14.40 19.74 -4.84
CA GLY A 397 -14.47 20.37 -6.17
C GLY A 397 -15.67 19.93 -7.02
N ALA A 398 -16.68 19.33 -6.38
CA ALA A 398 -17.86 18.79 -7.05
C ALA A 398 -19.03 19.79 -7.09
#